data_eed2c3a0abe3ad864fdc74e59f1b46c4
#
_entry.id   eed2c3a0abe3ad864fdc74e59f1b46c4
#
_cell.length_a   1.000
_cell.length_b   1.000
_cell.length_c   1.000
_cell.angle_alpha   90.00
_cell.angle_beta   90.00
_cell.angle_gamma   90.00
#
_symmetry.space_group_name_H-M   'P 1'
#
loop_
_entity.id
_entity.type
_entity.pdbx_description
1 polymer ?
#
loop_
_entity_poly.entity_id
_entity_poly.type
_entity_poly.pdbx_seq_one_letter_code
_entity_poly.pdbx_strand_id
1 'polypeptide(L)'
;MTPSLFERAETFRDRTAIIAPEGVFTYGNLLDVSATVATRLLAGRDDLEETRVCFLVPPSWEHIVTQWGILRAGGLAVPMAISHPSTELDYVLGDAEPEALVAHPKLLDRINIAADRRAIPVLQTPALVADGPVGELPTLLPARPAIMLYTSGTTGRPKG
;
A
#
# COMPACT_ATOMS: atom_id res chain seq x y z
N MET A 1 9.32 26.12 -2.46
CA MET A 1 9.35 24.65 -2.18
C MET A 1 8.20 24.02 -2.94
N THR A 2 8.43 22.93 -3.67
CA THR A 2 7.35 22.23 -4.39
C THR A 2 6.48 21.50 -3.35
N PRO A 3 5.14 21.67 -3.35
CA PRO A 3 4.29 20.98 -2.40
C PRO A 3 4.36 19.46 -2.60
N SER A 4 4.25 18.71 -1.51
CA SER A 4 4.14 17.25 -1.57
C SER A 4 2.89 16.81 -2.33
N LEU A 5 2.84 15.53 -2.72
CA LEU A 5 1.66 14.95 -3.37
C LEU A 5 0.39 15.17 -2.53
N PHE A 6 0.49 15.00 -1.23
CA PHE A 6 -0.64 15.09 -0.29
C PHE A 6 -1.08 16.53 -0.06
N GLU A 7 -0.15 17.48 0.10
CA GLU A 7 -0.47 18.91 0.18
C GLU A 7 -1.14 19.40 -1.10
N ARG A 8 -0.67 18.92 -2.26
CA ARG A 8 -1.31 19.24 -3.53
C ARG A 8 -2.71 18.65 -3.63
N ALA A 9 -2.92 17.41 -3.21
CA ALA A 9 -4.24 16.77 -3.18
C ALA A 9 -5.22 17.53 -2.28
N GLU A 10 -4.75 18.05 -1.14
CA GLU A 10 -5.55 18.85 -0.22
C GLU A 10 -6.12 20.10 -0.90
N THR A 11 -5.37 20.75 -1.80
CA THR A 11 -5.87 21.92 -2.56
C THR A 11 -7.00 21.59 -3.53
N PHE A 12 -7.23 20.30 -3.81
CA PHE A 12 -8.24 19.81 -4.75
C PHE A 12 -9.25 18.86 -4.10
N ARG A 13 -9.45 18.97 -2.77
CA ARG A 13 -10.27 18.05 -1.97
C ARG A 13 -11.61 17.66 -2.61
N ASP A 14 -12.32 18.62 -3.20
CA ASP A 14 -13.65 18.41 -3.75
C ASP A 14 -13.65 17.87 -5.18
N ARG A 15 -12.48 17.76 -5.82
CA ARG A 15 -12.40 17.23 -7.18
C ARG A 15 -12.39 15.71 -7.17
N THR A 16 -12.96 15.11 -8.22
CA THR A 16 -12.85 13.67 -8.47
C THR A 16 -11.40 13.27 -8.62
N ALA A 17 -10.98 12.31 -7.80
CA ALA A 17 -9.66 11.71 -7.83
C ALA A 17 -9.67 10.34 -8.53
N ILE A 18 -10.69 9.53 -8.26
CA ILE A 18 -10.76 8.14 -8.70
C ILE A 18 -12.19 7.82 -9.17
N ILE A 19 -12.27 7.14 -10.31
CA ILE A 19 -13.48 6.49 -10.80
C ILE A 19 -13.17 4.99 -10.84
N ALA A 20 -13.87 4.21 -10.01
CA ALA A 20 -13.69 2.78 -9.86
C ALA A 20 -15.03 2.05 -9.92
N PRO A 21 -15.06 0.72 -10.05
CA PRO A 21 -16.31 -0.04 -10.01
C PRO A 21 -17.14 0.21 -8.75
N GLU A 22 -16.48 0.54 -7.63
CA GLU A 22 -17.11 0.81 -6.33
C GLU A 22 -17.77 2.20 -6.27
N GLY A 23 -17.38 3.12 -7.14
CA GLY A 23 -17.93 4.47 -7.17
C GLY A 23 -16.99 5.55 -7.67
N VAL A 24 -17.40 6.80 -7.43
CA VAL A 24 -16.61 8.01 -7.73
C VAL A 24 -16.16 8.62 -6.41
N PHE A 25 -14.85 8.82 -6.29
CA PHE A 25 -14.21 9.28 -5.06
C PHE A 25 -13.44 10.58 -5.28
N THR A 26 -13.54 11.50 -4.34
CA THR A 26 -12.81 12.77 -4.36
C THR A 26 -11.40 12.61 -3.78
N TYR A 27 -10.55 13.64 -3.98
CA TYR A 27 -9.27 13.72 -3.27
C TYR A 27 -9.47 13.78 -1.75
N GLY A 28 -10.55 14.39 -1.27
CA GLY A 28 -10.92 14.39 0.14
C GLY A 28 -11.14 12.98 0.67
N ASN A 29 -11.95 12.17 -0.03
CA ASN A 29 -12.15 10.77 0.34
C ASN A 29 -10.81 10.00 0.39
N LEU A 30 -9.96 10.20 -0.63
CA LEU A 30 -8.65 9.55 -0.71
C LEU A 30 -7.73 9.95 0.44
N LEU A 31 -7.69 11.23 0.79
CA LEU A 31 -6.90 11.74 1.90
C LEU A 31 -7.40 11.19 3.24
N ASP A 32 -8.71 11.22 3.48
CA ASP A 32 -9.29 10.80 4.75
C ASP A 32 -9.09 9.28 4.98
N VAL A 33 -9.44 8.44 3.99
CA VAL A 33 -9.28 6.98 4.12
C VAL A 33 -7.81 6.57 4.15
N SER A 34 -6.94 7.18 3.34
CA SER A 34 -5.51 6.85 3.37
C SER A 34 -4.83 7.28 4.68
N ALA A 35 -5.34 8.31 5.37
CA ALA A 35 -4.86 8.67 6.71
C ALA A 35 -5.21 7.58 7.74
N THR A 36 -6.42 7.04 7.69
CA THR A 36 -6.83 5.90 8.53
C THR A 36 -5.97 4.66 8.25
N VAL A 37 -5.72 4.35 6.98
CA VAL A 37 -4.83 3.25 6.57
C VAL A 37 -3.42 3.47 7.11
N ALA A 38 -2.85 4.67 6.98
CA ALA A 38 -1.53 5.00 7.49
C ALA A 38 -1.43 4.81 9.01
N THR A 39 -2.43 5.30 9.74
CA THR A 39 -2.49 5.16 11.21
C THR A 39 -2.48 3.70 11.63
N ARG A 40 -3.23 2.84 10.93
CA ARG A 40 -3.26 1.39 11.21
C ARG A 40 -1.93 0.70 10.88
N LEU A 41 -1.29 1.09 9.79
CA LEU A 41 0.03 0.56 9.40
C LEU A 41 1.11 0.98 10.39
N LEU A 42 1.05 2.20 10.91
CA LEU A 42 1.97 2.68 11.94
C LEU A 42 1.87 1.87 13.24
N ALA A 43 0.67 1.40 13.59
CA ALA A 43 0.44 0.60 14.81
C ALA A 43 1.08 1.19 16.07
N GLY A 44 1.03 2.53 16.21
CA GLY A 44 1.63 3.28 17.32
C GLY A 44 3.08 3.75 17.11
N ARG A 45 3.68 3.46 15.96
CA ARG A 45 4.98 4.02 15.55
C ARG A 45 4.80 5.44 15.02
N ASP A 46 5.83 6.26 15.11
CA ASP A 46 5.83 7.62 14.57
C ASP A 46 6.07 7.63 13.05
N ASP A 47 6.80 6.64 12.52
CA ASP A 47 7.18 6.54 11.09
C ASP A 47 7.51 5.08 10.76
N LEU A 48 7.20 4.62 9.54
CA LEU A 48 7.64 3.31 9.03
C LEU A 48 9.10 3.32 8.54
N GLU A 49 9.73 4.48 8.42
CA GLU A 49 11.17 4.62 8.07
C GLU A 49 11.56 3.87 6.80
N GLU A 50 10.75 4.03 5.74
CA GLU A 50 10.96 3.37 4.43
C GLU A 50 10.84 1.84 4.47
N THR A 51 10.31 1.28 5.54
CA THR A 51 10.01 -0.15 5.63
C THR A 51 9.11 -0.58 4.48
N ARG A 52 9.43 -1.70 3.85
CA ARG A 52 8.67 -2.23 2.72
C ARG A 52 7.35 -2.84 3.19
N VAL A 53 6.27 -2.42 2.55
CA VAL A 53 4.95 -3.00 2.73
C VAL A 53 4.48 -3.52 1.39
N CYS A 54 4.41 -4.86 1.26
CA CYS A 54 3.83 -5.49 0.07
C CYS A 54 2.32 -5.37 0.09
N PHE A 55 1.70 -5.24 -1.09
CA PHE A 55 0.24 -5.31 -1.17
C PHE A 55 -0.23 -6.04 -2.42
N LEU A 56 -1.13 -7.02 -2.21
CA LEU A 56 -1.77 -7.84 -3.23
C LEU A 56 -3.26 -7.50 -3.25
N VAL A 57 -3.60 -6.43 -3.96
CA VAL A 57 -4.94 -5.86 -4.03
C VAL A 57 -5.31 -5.62 -5.49
N PRO A 58 -6.48 -6.07 -5.96
CA PRO A 58 -6.93 -5.79 -7.33
C PRO A 58 -7.01 -4.30 -7.62
N PRO A 59 -6.90 -3.87 -8.90
CA PRO A 59 -7.16 -2.49 -9.29
C PRO A 59 -8.57 -2.05 -8.85
N SER A 60 -8.62 -1.15 -7.86
CA SER A 60 -9.84 -0.76 -7.15
C SER A 60 -9.59 0.51 -6.33
N TRP A 61 -10.65 1.04 -5.70
CA TRP A 61 -10.52 2.05 -4.67
C TRP A 61 -9.57 1.61 -3.55
N GLU A 62 -9.73 0.37 -3.04
CA GLU A 62 -8.88 -0.18 -1.97
C GLU A 62 -7.40 -0.23 -2.35
N HIS A 63 -7.08 -0.49 -3.62
CA HIS A 63 -5.69 -0.49 -4.10
C HIS A 63 -5.03 0.87 -3.92
N ILE A 64 -5.71 1.93 -4.35
CA ILE A 64 -5.16 3.29 -4.31
C ILE A 64 -5.05 3.80 -2.87
N VAL A 65 -6.08 3.59 -2.04
CA VAL A 65 -6.00 4.04 -0.63
C VAL A 65 -4.97 3.26 0.18
N THR A 66 -4.77 1.97 -0.13
CA THR A 66 -3.69 1.17 0.48
C THR A 66 -2.32 1.74 0.11
N GLN A 67 -2.07 1.97 -1.18
CA GLN A 67 -0.82 2.58 -1.63
C GLN A 67 -0.56 3.94 -0.98
N TRP A 68 -1.56 4.84 -0.98
CA TRP A 68 -1.44 6.15 -0.36
C TRP A 68 -1.23 6.05 1.15
N GLY A 69 -1.90 5.12 1.82
CA GLY A 69 -1.73 4.88 3.25
C GLY A 69 -0.30 4.43 3.60
N ILE A 70 0.28 3.52 2.81
CA ILE A 70 1.68 3.09 2.99
C ILE A 70 2.63 4.29 2.86
N LEU A 71 2.46 5.08 1.80
CA LEU A 71 3.29 6.27 1.58
C LEU A 71 3.15 7.29 2.72
N ARG A 72 1.93 7.54 3.19
CA ARG A 72 1.66 8.49 4.28
C ARG A 72 2.16 8.02 5.64
N ALA A 73 2.30 6.72 5.83
CA ALA A 73 2.94 6.14 7.01
C ALA A 73 4.49 6.18 6.93
N GLY A 74 5.06 6.72 5.84
CA GLY A 74 6.51 6.73 5.63
C GLY A 74 7.09 5.41 5.13
N GLY A 75 6.25 4.47 4.68
CA GLY A 75 6.66 3.18 4.14
C GLY A 75 6.98 3.21 2.64
N LEU A 76 7.69 2.18 2.18
CA LEU A 76 7.95 1.90 0.77
C LEU A 76 6.88 0.94 0.23
N ALA A 77 6.05 1.41 -0.69
CA ALA A 77 4.96 0.63 -1.27
C ALA A 77 5.49 -0.39 -2.30
N VAL A 78 5.14 -1.67 -2.14
CA VAL A 78 5.54 -2.75 -3.05
C VAL A 78 4.30 -3.42 -3.62
N PRO A 79 3.75 -2.92 -4.75
CA PRO A 79 2.60 -3.53 -5.39
C PRO A 79 2.95 -4.89 -5.99
N MET A 80 2.13 -5.90 -5.71
CA MET A 80 2.26 -7.24 -6.24
C MET A 80 1.24 -7.47 -7.36
N ALA A 81 1.69 -8.01 -8.50
CA ALA A 81 0.81 -8.25 -9.62
C ALA A 81 -0.15 -9.42 -9.33
N ILE A 82 -1.45 -9.17 -9.40
CA ILE A 82 -2.48 -10.19 -9.19
C ILE A 82 -2.50 -11.30 -10.25
N SER A 83 -1.85 -11.08 -11.38
CA SER A 83 -1.67 -12.08 -12.45
C SER A 83 -0.53 -13.06 -12.19
N HIS A 84 0.40 -12.74 -11.28
CA HIS A 84 1.53 -13.62 -10.98
C HIS A 84 1.08 -14.91 -10.30
N PRO A 85 1.62 -16.07 -10.68
CA PRO A 85 1.37 -17.32 -9.96
C PRO A 85 1.92 -17.25 -8.54
N SER A 86 1.45 -18.11 -7.64
CA SER A 86 1.86 -18.13 -6.23
C SER A 86 3.38 -18.29 -6.03
N THR A 87 4.07 -18.96 -6.97
CA THR A 87 5.54 -19.10 -6.94
C THR A 87 6.27 -17.78 -7.17
N GLU A 88 5.75 -16.91 -8.04
CA GLU A 88 6.31 -15.56 -8.25
C GLU A 88 5.97 -14.63 -7.11
N LEU A 89 4.74 -14.72 -6.58
CA LEU A 89 4.36 -13.96 -5.38
C LEU A 89 5.25 -14.34 -4.20
N ASP A 90 5.55 -15.63 -4.01
CA ASP A 90 6.47 -16.13 -3.00
C ASP A 90 7.89 -15.59 -3.19
N TYR A 91 8.36 -15.54 -4.44
CA TYR A 91 9.66 -14.96 -4.77
C TYR A 91 9.71 -13.47 -4.40
N VAL A 92 8.69 -12.70 -4.77
CA VAL A 92 8.62 -11.25 -4.45
C VAL A 92 8.64 -11.02 -2.94
N LEU A 93 7.92 -11.81 -2.15
CA LEU A 93 7.96 -11.70 -0.68
C LEU A 93 9.36 -12.02 -0.12
N GLY A 94 10.06 -13.00 -0.70
CA GLY A 94 11.41 -13.37 -0.29
C GLY A 94 12.47 -12.32 -0.66
N ASP A 95 12.31 -11.66 -1.81
CA ASP A 95 13.27 -10.67 -2.31
C ASP A 95 13.01 -9.27 -1.70
N ALA A 96 11.73 -8.89 -1.56
CA ALA A 96 11.36 -7.61 -0.96
C ALA A 96 11.54 -7.59 0.57
N GLU A 97 11.49 -8.74 1.23
CA GLU A 97 11.56 -8.86 2.70
C GLU A 97 10.67 -7.82 3.42
N PRO A 98 9.35 -7.78 3.13
CA PRO A 98 8.47 -6.77 3.69
C PRO A 98 8.19 -7.04 5.18
N GLU A 99 7.97 -5.96 5.94
CA GLU A 99 7.53 -6.05 7.34
C GLU A 99 6.04 -6.42 7.46
N ALA A 100 5.25 -6.07 6.44
CA ALA A 100 3.82 -6.39 6.40
C ALA A 100 3.35 -6.67 4.96
N LEU A 101 2.27 -7.44 4.84
CA LEU A 101 1.55 -7.69 3.60
C LEU A 101 0.10 -7.23 3.76
N VAL A 102 -0.36 -6.37 2.87
CA VAL A 102 -1.79 -6.05 2.74
C VAL A 102 -2.38 -6.91 1.63
N ALA A 103 -3.44 -7.66 1.90
CA ALA A 103 -4.07 -8.51 0.90
C ALA A 103 -5.58 -8.32 0.84
N HIS A 104 -6.12 -8.36 -0.39
CA HIS A 104 -7.56 -8.43 -0.58
C HIS A 104 -8.04 -9.86 -0.22
N PRO A 105 -9.19 -10.02 0.50
CA PRO A 105 -9.66 -11.33 0.97
C PRO A 105 -9.73 -12.41 -0.10
N LYS A 106 -10.13 -12.06 -1.32
CA LYS A 106 -10.23 -13.00 -2.47
C LYS A 106 -8.86 -13.54 -2.96
N LEU A 107 -7.75 -12.99 -2.49
CA LEU A 107 -6.41 -13.36 -2.93
C LEU A 107 -5.58 -14.01 -1.81
N LEU A 108 -6.14 -14.15 -0.61
CA LEU A 108 -5.45 -14.70 0.56
C LEU A 108 -4.90 -16.12 0.30
N ASP A 109 -5.70 -17.00 -0.29
CA ASP A 109 -5.30 -18.39 -0.59
C ASP A 109 -4.05 -18.49 -1.47
N ARG A 110 -3.74 -17.42 -2.22
CA ARG A 110 -2.59 -17.38 -3.12
C ARG A 110 -1.30 -16.98 -2.44
N ILE A 111 -1.37 -16.38 -1.25
CA ILE A 111 -0.23 -15.71 -0.62
C ILE A 111 0.00 -16.10 0.85
N ASN A 112 -1.04 -16.55 1.58
CA ASN A 112 -0.95 -16.85 3.01
C ASN A 112 0.19 -17.81 3.36
N ILE A 113 0.31 -18.94 2.65
CA ILE A 113 1.35 -19.94 2.92
C ILE A 113 2.75 -19.32 2.81
N ALA A 114 2.96 -18.43 1.84
CA ALA A 114 4.25 -17.77 1.65
C ALA A 114 4.53 -16.72 2.72
N ALA A 115 3.50 -16.00 3.17
CA ALA A 115 3.58 -15.03 4.26
C ALA A 115 3.84 -15.73 5.61
N ASP A 116 3.09 -16.79 5.92
CA ASP A 116 3.23 -17.59 7.16
C ASP A 116 4.64 -18.17 7.30
N ARG A 117 5.21 -18.73 6.23
CA ARG A 117 6.59 -19.25 6.25
C ARG A 117 7.64 -18.20 6.61
N ARG A 118 7.36 -16.93 6.37
CA ARG A 118 8.27 -15.80 6.64
C ARG A 118 7.87 -15.01 7.88
N ALA A 119 6.82 -15.45 8.59
CA ALA A 119 6.25 -14.72 9.71
C ALA A 119 5.87 -13.27 9.36
N ILE A 120 5.44 -13.01 8.11
CA ILE A 120 4.98 -11.71 7.65
C ILE A 120 3.52 -11.52 8.08
N PRO A 121 3.19 -10.51 8.88
CA PRO A 121 1.80 -10.24 9.25
C PRO A 121 0.98 -9.84 8.02
N VAL A 122 -0.22 -10.44 7.90
CA VAL A 122 -1.14 -10.18 6.79
C VAL A 122 -2.30 -9.32 7.29
N LEU A 123 -2.46 -8.14 6.69
CA LEU A 123 -3.56 -7.22 6.94
C LEU A 123 -4.56 -7.33 5.78
N GLN A 124 -5.85 -7.42 6.09
CA GLN A 124 -6.88 -7.50 5.05
C GLN A 124 -7.45 -6.13 4.73
N THR A 125 -7.68 -5.84 3.44
CA THR A 125 -8.17 -4.53 2.99
C THR A 125 -9.47 -4.07 3.67
N PRO A 126 -10.52 -4.89 3.90
CA PRO A 126 -11.75 -4.40 4.54
C PRO A 126 -11.51 -3.84 5.94
N ALA A 127 -10.67 -4.49 6.74
CA ALA A 127 -10.32 -4.01 8.06
C ALA A 127 -9.40 -2.78 8.01
N LEU A 128 -8.54 -2.72 6.98
CA LEU A 128 -7.58 -1.64 6.84
C LEU A 128 -8.22 -0.33 6.38
N VAL A 129 -9.22 -0.39 5.48
CA VAL A 129 -9.89 0.79 4.90
C VAL A 129 -11.17 1.20 5.64
N ALA A 130 -11.63 0.43 6.63
CA ALA A 130 -12.80 0.78 7.43
C ALA A 130 -12.62 2.13 8.13
N ASP A 131 -13.72 2.80 8.44
CA ASP A 131 -13.69 4.03 9.24
C ASP A 131 -12.98 3.82 10.57
N GLY A 132 -12.25 4.83 11.00
CA GLY A 132 -11.50 4.74 12.25
C GLY A 132 -10.75 6.05 12.59
N PRO A 133 -10.13 6.09 13.77
CA PRO A 133 -9.39 7.26 14.19
C PRO A 133 -8.17 7.49 13.30
N VAL A 134 -7.83 8.74 13.13
CA VAL A 134 -6.60 9.17 12.47
C VAL A 134 -5.66 9.72 13.55
N GLY A 135 -4.47 9.09 13.65
CA GLY A 135 -3.39 9.54 14.51
C GLY A 135 -2.51 10.59 13.81
N GLU A 136 -1.46 11.00 14.51
CA GLU A 136 -0.42 11.83 13.93
C GLU A 136 0.34 11.05 12.86
N LEU A 137 0.59 11.67 11.71
CA LEU A 137 1.29 11.06 10.58
C LEU A 137 2.68 11.69 10.42
N PRO A 138 3.68 10.93 9.95
CA PRO A 138 5.04 11.43 9.79
C PRO A 138 5.13 12.58 8.79
N THR A 139 6.09 13.46 9.02
CA THR A 139 6.50 14.48 8.04
C THR A 139 7.42 13.83 7.00
N LEU A 140 6.95 13.73 5.77
CA LEU A 140 7.66 13.04 4.70
C LEU A 140 8.64 13.95 3.99
N LEU A 141 9.88 13.51 3.85
CA LEU A 141 10.90 14.20 3.06
C LEU A 141 10.73 13.85 1.57
N PRO A 142 10.86 14.83 0.65
CA PRO A 142 10.67 14.59 -0.79
C PRO A 142 11.64 13.58 -1.42
N ALA A 143 12.77 13.32 -0.78
CA ALA A 143 13.80 12.40 -1.25
C ALA A 143 13.56 10.93 -0.86
N ARG A 144 12.52 10.64 -0.06
CA ARG A 144 12.21 9.27 0.34
C ARG A 144 11.77 8.43 -0.85
N PRO A 145 12.26 7.17 -0.98
CA PRO A 145 11.72 6.23 -1.95
C PRO A 145 10.24 5.97 -1.65
N ALA A 146 9.43 5.94 -2.71
CA ALA A 146 7.98 5.83 -2.59
C ALA A 146 7.47 4.44 -2.96
N ILE A 147 7.96 3.90 -4.07
CA ILE A 147 7.45 2.65 -4.65
C ILE A 147 8.61 1.80 -5.15
N MET A 148 8.54 0.50 -4.87
CA MET A 148 9.41 -0.53 -5.45
C MET A 148 8.59 -1.38 -6.41
N LEU A 149 8.92 -1.34 -7.70
CA LEU A 149 8.17 -2.04 -8.75
C LEU A 149 8.94 -3.25 -9.25
N TYR A 150 8.30 -4.41 -9.22
CA TYR A 150 8.84 -5.62 -9.83
C TYR A 150 8.48 -5.68 -11.31
N THR A 151 9.49 -5.79 -12.14
CA THR A 151 9.34 -5.96 -13.59
C THR A 151 9.75 -7.37 -14.01
N SER A 152 9.16 -7.89 -15.11
CA SER A 152 9.58 -9.14 -15.72
C SER A 152 11.01 -8.98 -16.25
N GLY A 153 11.98 -9.53 -15.53
CA GLY A 153 13.37 -9.52 -15.97
C GLY A 153 13.59 -10.42 -17.18
N THR A 154 14.57 -10.07 -18.03
CA THR A 154 15.02 -10.90 -19.17
C THR A 154 15.54 -12.27 -18.76
N THR A 155 15.77 -12.52 -17.47
CA THR A 155 16.29 -13.76 -16.87
C THR A 155 15.20 -14.65 -16.25
N GLY A 156 13.91 -14.35 -16.49
CA GLY A 156 12.78 -15.18 -16.02
C GLY A 156 12.40 -14.99 -14.55
N ARG A 157 13.08 -14.12 -13.80
CA ARG A 157 12.67 -13.72 -12.42
C ARG A 157 12.37 -12.23 -12.36
N PRO A 158 11.29 -11.81 -11.65
CA PRO A 158 11.01 -10.41 -11.42
C PRO A 158 12.19 -9.72 -10.73
N LYS A 159 12.42 -8.43 -11.07
CA LYS A 159 13.45 -7.58 -10.43
C LYS A 159 12.77 -6.31 -9.91
N GLY A 160 13.02 -5.97 -8.67
CA GLY A 160 12.59 -4.76 -7.99
C GLY A 160 13.68 -3.72 -7.84
#